data_d82cdd3cb80a5a9bb40a86436c2a6c63
#
_entry.id   d82cdd3cb80a5a9bb40a86436c2a6c63
#
_cell.length_a   1.000
_cell.length_b   1.000
_cell.length_c   1.000
_cell.angle_alpha   90.00
_cell.angle_beta   90.00
_cell.angle_gamma   90.00
#
_symmetry.space_group_name_H-M   'P 1'
#
loop_
_entity.id
_entity.type
_entity.pdbx_description
1 polymer ?
#
loop_
_entity_poly.entity_id
_entity_poly.type
_entity_poly.pdbx_seq_one_letter_code
_entity_poly.pdbx_strand_id
1 'polypeptide(L)'
;MRGPRVTAKPRSRKTFPRLRGEGTRTRAAGMSRSDDSPATQQLTLADVRAAAARIAGQVVETPMLHSRTLSQIAGADIWLKFENLQFTAAYKERGALNALLLLGEERRSRGVIAASAGNHSQGLSYHGTRLGVPVTIVMPKTTPTVKVMQTESVGGQVELFGETFDEAYAHARELEQERGLTFVHPFDHPDVAAGQGTVALEMLEAQPDLDCLVVPIGGGGLMSGMATVAKAINPAIEMVGVQAQLYPSMHARLRGEEAVCGGDTLAEGIAVKAPGEFTAQIIAALVDEILLVSEPALEHAVALLLQIEKTVVEGAGAAGLAAVLANPERFRGKKVGLVLCGGNIDTRLLANVLLRDLARAGRIARLKIQLQDRPGALYAVMGVFDAHNVNILEIHHQRIFTSLPAKGLFTEIECEARDAAQLDGLVEALRAKGYSVGAVELD
;
A
#
# COMPACT_ATOMS: atom_id res chain seq x y z
N MET A 1 10.48 2.18 54.25
CA MET A 1 9.04 2.40 54.03
C MET A 1 8.68 1.78 52.70
N ARG A 2 7.86 0.73 52.74
CA ARG A 2 7.51 -0.08 51.56
C ARG A 2 6.24 0.52 50.93
N GLY A 3 6.28 0.91 49.64
CA GLY A 3 5.12 1.31 48.87
C GLY A 3 4.41 0.09 48.23
N PRO A 4 3.10 0.16 47.91
CA PRO A 4 2.28 -1.00 47.62
C PRO A 4 2.46 -1.52 46.17
N ARG A 5 2.46 -2.85 46.05
CA ARG A 5 2.42 -3.59 44.78
C ARG A 5 1.02 -3.50 44.17
N VAL A 6 0.93 -3.03 42.95
CA VAL A 6 -0.28 -3.12 42.14
C VAL A 6 -0.23 -4.43 41.35
N THR A 7 -1.14 -5.34 41.71
CA THR A 7 -1.35 -6.60 40.97
C THR A 7 -2.26 -6.36 39.76
N ALA A 8 -1.74 -6.56 38.57
CA ALA A 8 -2.53 -6.55 37.34
C ALA A 8 -3.30 -7.89 37.19
N LYS A 9 -4.63 -7.82 37.07
CA LYS A 9 -5.49 -8.94 36.73
C LYS A 9 -5.38 -9.28 35.22
N PRO A 10 -5.39 -10.56 34.84
CA PRO A 10 -5.37 -10.95 33.43
C PRO A 10 -6.71 -10.63 32.77
N ARG A 11 -6.65 -10.00 31.59
CA ARG A 11 -7.82 -9.74 30.73
C ARG A 11 -8.29 -11.05 30.08
N SER A 12 -9.56 -11.36 30.29
CA SER A 12 -10.26 -12.51 29.72
C SER A 12 -10.34 -12.38 28.19
N ARG A 13 -9.96 -13.45 27.50
CA ARG A 13 -10.22 -13.67 26.07
C ARG A 13 -11.74 -13.71 25.84
N LYS A 14 -12.26 -12.75 25.08
CA LYS A 14 -13.64 -12.82 24.56
C LYS A 14 -13.65 -13.73 23.34
N THR A 15 -14.18 -14.91 23.49
CA THR A 15 -14.56 -15.83 22.42
C THR A 15 -15.85 -15.33 21.76
N PHE A 16 -15.87 -15.34 20.43
CA PHE A 16 -17.05 -15.00 19.63
C PHE A 16 -18.15 -16.05 19.80
N PRO A 17 -19.44 -15.67 19.88
CA PRO A 17 -20.55 -16.61 19.98
C PRO A 17 -20.82 -17.29 18.63
N ARG A 18 -20.82 -18.64 18.63
CA ARG A 18 -21.39 -19.44 17.53
C ARG A 18 -22.92 -19.41 17.64
N LEU A 19 -23.58 -18.91 16.62
CA LEU A 19 -25.02 -19.02 16.46
C LEU A 19 -25.39 -20.50 16.14
N ARG A 20 -26.00 -21.16 17.08
CA ARG A 20 -26.75 -22.42 16.83
C ARG A 20 -28.20 -22.06 16.62
N GLY A 21 -28.74 -22.34 15.44
CA GLY A 21 -30.16 -22.34 15.16
C GLY A 21 -30.72 -23.75 15.33
N GLU A 22 -31.61 -23.94 16.32
CA GLU A 22 -32.50 -25.11 16.39
C GLU A 22 -33.77 -24.78 15.62
N GLY A 23 -34.07 -25.54 14.58
CA GLY A 23 -35.28 -25.43 13.79
C GLY A 23 -36.09 -26.70 13.85
N THR A 24 -37.26 -26.60 14.42
CA THR A 24 -38.33 -27.60 14.46
C THR A 24 -38.90 -27.91 13.06
N ARG A 25 -39.02 -29.20 12.74
CA ARG A 25 -39.61 -29.71 11.49
C ARG A 25 -41.12 -29.61 11.53
N THR A 26 -41.71 -28.95 10.51
CA THR A 26 -43.08 -29.21 10.08
C THR A 26 -43.08 -29.51 8.57
N ARG A 27 -43.64 -30.66 8.19
CA ARG A 27 -43.88 -31.08 6.78
C ARG A 27 -45.02 -30.30 6.19
N ALA A 28 -44.85 -29.75 5.00
CA ALA A 28 -45.95 -29.43 4.05
C ALA A 28 -45.45 -29.56 2.61
N ALA A 29 -46.32 -30.04 1.76
CA ALA A 29 -46.11 -30.60 0.44
C ALA A 29 -45.72 -29.58 -0.66
N GLY A 30 -44.99 -30.11 -1.62
CA GLY A 30 -44.94 -29.85 -3.07
C GLY A 30 -45.23 -28.45 -3.63
N MET A 31 -44.17 -27.74 -4.03
CA MET A 31 -44.19 -26.82 -5.17
C MET A 31 -42.77 -26.78 -5.72
N SER A 32 -42.62 -27.08 -7.02
CA SER A 32 -41.37 -26.99 -7.75
C SER A 32 -40.89 -25.54 -7.72
N ARG A 33 -39.83 -25.27 -7.00
CA ARG A 33 -39.09 -23.99 -7.07
C ARG A 33 -37.99 -24.18 -8.10
N SER A 34 -38.00 -23.32 -9.10
CA SER A 34 -36.85 -23.02 -9.93
C SER A 34 -35.71 -22.57 -9.01
N ASP A 35 -34.65 -23.35 -8.96
CA ASP A 35 -33.46 -23.15 -8.12
C ASP A 35 -32.53 -22.15 -8.87
N ASP A 36 -32.88 -20.84 -8.82
CA ASP A 36 -32.04 -19.72 -9.23
C ASP A 36 -31.65 -18.88 -7.99
N SER A 37 -31.19 -19.55 -6.95
CA SER A 37 -30.34 -18.88 -5.94
C SER A 37 -28.93 -18.85 -6.48
N PRO A 38 -28.24 -17.67 -6.58
CA PRO A 38 -26.85 -17.65 -6.95
C PRO A 38 -26.11 -18.48 -5.89
N ALA A 39 -25.58 -19.63 -6.31
CA ALA A 39 -24.62 -20.39 -5.53
C ALA A 39 -23.54 -19.41 -5.08
N THR A 40 -23.30 -19.30 -3.78
CA THR A 40 -22.22 -18.46 -3.22
C THR A 40 -20.94 -18.93 -3.87
N GLN A 41 -20.43 -18.18 -4.80
CA GLN A 41 -19.26 -18.52 -5.61
C GLN A 41 -18.07 -18.55 -4.65
N GLN A 42 -17.59 -19.74 -4.30
CA GLN A 42 -16.53 -19.93 -3.32
C GLN A 42 -15.22 -20.12 -4.07
N LEU A 43 -14.26 -19.20 -3.87
CA LEU A 43 -12.90 -19.33 -4.41
C LEU A 43 -12.18 -20.50 -3.72
N THR A 44 -11.55 -21.38 -4.51
CA THR A 44 -10.84 -22.56 -4.02
C THR A 44 -9.38 -22.58 -4.47
N LEU A 45 -8.55 -23.40 -3.79
CA LEU A 45 -7.17 -23.68 -4.23
C LEU A 45 -7.12 -24.26 -5.66
N ALA A 46 -8.13 -25.05 -6.04
CA ALA A 46 -8.21 -25.61 -7.40
C ALA A 46 -8.39 -24.50 -8.47
N ASP A 47 -9.19 -23.47 -8.19
CA ASP A 47 -9.40 -22.33 -9.08
C ASP A 47 -8.11 -21.54 -9.26
N VAL A 48 -7.35 -21.33 -8.17
CA VAL A 48 -6.07 -20.62 -8.22
C VAL A 48 -5.01 -21.43 -8.97
N ARG A 49 -4.94 -22.75 -8.78
CA ARG A 49 -4.04 -23.64 -9.55
C ARG A 49 -4.39 -23.64 -11.04
N ALA A 50 -5.68 -23.65 -11.38
CA ALA A 50 -6.13 -23.51 -12.75
C ALA A 50 -5.77 -22.15 -13.35
N ALA A 51 -5.87 -21.06 -12.55
CA ALA A 51 -5.40 -19.74 -12.95
C ALA A 51 -3.89 -19.71 -13.17
N ALA A 52 -3.08 -20.29 -12.26
CA ALA A 52 -1.63 -20.39 -12.40
C ALA A 52 -1.23 -21.11 -13.70
N ALA A 53 -1.85 -22.26 -13.99
CA ALA A 53 -1.60 -22.99 -15.25
C ALA A 53 -1.99 -22.16 -16.50
N ARG A 54 -3.05 -21.37 -16.40
CA ARG A 54 -3.56 -20.56 -17.51
C ARG A 54 -2.67 -19.35 -17.82
N ILE A 55 -2.12 -18.67 -16.80
CA ILE A 55 -1.26 -17.50 -16.98
C ILE A 55 0.23 -17.84 -17.08
N ALA A 56 0.61 -19.11 -16.95
CA ALA A 56 1.99 -19.56 -16.99
C ALA A 56 2.72 -19.08 -18.25
N GLY A 57 3.94 -18.54 -18.09
CA GLY A 57 4.77 -18.00 -19.16
C GLY A 57 4.26 -16.68 -19.79
N GLN A 58 3.16 -16.11 -19.27
CA GLN A 58 2.58 -14.86 -19.77
C GLN A 58 2.68 -13.70 -18.77
N VAL A 59 3.01 -13.99 -17.54
CA VAL A 59 3.39 -13.04 -16.48
C VAL A 59 4.80 -13.37 -16.01
N VAL A 60 5.46 -12.43 -15.34
CA VAL A 60 6.78 -12.70 -14.77
C VAL A 60 6.61 -13.56 -13.51
N GLU A 61 7.33 -14.68 -13.43
CA GLU A 61 7.54 -15.37 -12.16
C GLU A 61 8.55 -14.54 -11.34
N THR A 62 8.03 -13.66 -10.52
CA THR A 62 8.84 -12.70 -9.79
C THR A 62 9.64 -13.37 -8.68
N PRO A 63 10.86 -12.89 -8.38
CA PRO A 63 11.67 -13.50 -7.34
C PRO A 63 11.02 -13.38 -5.96
N MET A 64 11.33 -14.35 -5.09
CA MET A 64 11.13 -14.30 -3.66
C MET A 64 12.47 -14.40 -2.97
N LEU A 65 12.87 -13.37 -2.22
CA LEU A 65 14.20 -13.25 -1.64
C LEU A 65 14.15 -12.98 -0.14
N HIS A 66 15.10 -13.55 0.59
CA HIS A 66 15.32 -13.25 1.99
C HIS A 66 16.12 -11.95 2.15
N SER A 67 15.59 -11.00 2.92
CA SER A 67 16.27 -9.74 3.25
C SER A 67 16.98 -9.83 4.59
N ARG A 68 18.29 -9.99 4.59
CA ARG A 68 19.08 -10.04 5.83
C ARG A 68 19.03 -8.75 6.63
N THR A 69 19.14 -7.61 5.95
CA THR A 69 19.17 -6.30 6.61
C THR A 69 17.81 -5.94 7.19
N LEU A 70 16.72 -6.11 6.44
CA LEU A 70 15.38 -5.87 6.97
C LEU A 70 15.03 -6.84 8.10
N SER A 71 15.50 -8.08 8.02
CA SER A 71 15.33 -9.06 9.11
C SER A 71 15.99 -8.61 10.41
N GLN A 72 17.20 -8.06 10.34
CA GLN A 72 17.90 -7.50 11.50
C GLN A 72 17.17 -6.30 12.09
N ILE A 73 16.67 -5.39 11.23
CA ILE A 73 15.92 -4.20 11.65
C ILE A 73 14.60 -4.59 12.31
N ALA A 74 13.87 -5.51 11.71
CA ALA A 74 12.54 -5.94 12.17
C ALA A 74 12.57 -6.92 13.34
N GLY A 75 13.69 -7.61 13.57
CA GLY A 75 13.78 -8.73 14.52
C GLY A 75 12.94 -9.94 14.11
N ALA A 76 12.66 -10.09 12.82
CA ALA A 76 11.88 -11.15 12.19
C ALA A 76 12.63 -11.66 10.94
N ASP A 77 12.30 -12.83 10.43
CA ASP A 77 12.92 -13.39 9.22
C ASP A 77 12.11 -12.97 7.99
N ILE A 78 12.55 -11.90 7.30
CA ILE A 78 11.79 -11.20 6.26
C ILE A 78 12.07 -11.76 4.88
N TRP A 79 11.01 -12.24 4.23
CA TRP A 79 10.99 -12.73 2.86
C TRP A 79 10.13 -11.83 1.96
N LEU A 80 10.68 -11.37 0.84
CA LEU A 80 10.05 -10.41 -0.05
C LEU A 80 9.67 -11.06 -1.37
N LYS A 81 8.41 -10.94 -1.78
CA LYS A 81 7.90 -11.28 -3.11
C LYS A 81 7.81 -10.01 -3.95
N PHE A 82 8.58 -9.92 -5.03
CA PHE A 82 8.80 -8.70 -5.80
C PHE A 82 7.77 -8.52 -6.93
N GLU A 83 6.50 -8.39 -6.62
CA GLU A 83 5.44 -8.15 -7.64
C GLU A 83 5.54 -6.79 -8.33
N ASN A 84 6.31 -5.85 -7.79
CA ASN A 84 6.69 -4.61 -8.45
C ASN A 84 7.61 -4.82 -9.68
N LEU A 85 8.12 -6.03 -9.91
CA LEU A 85 8.92 -6.41 -11.08
C LEU A 85 8.10 -7.03 -12.21
N GLN A 86 6.77 -7.09 -12.12
CA GLN A 86 5.91 -7.39 -13.25
C GLN A 86 6.11 -6.33 -14.35
N PHE A 87 5.73 -6.62 -15.60
CA PHE A 87 5.93 -5.69 -16.72
C PHE A 87 5.24 -4.33 -16.50
N THR A 88 4.00 -4.35 -15.98
CA THR A 88 3.28 -3.12 -15.59
C THR A 88 3.56 -2.70 -14.15
N ALA A 89 4.65 -3.20 -13.57
CA ALA A 89 5.13 -2.92 -12.22
C ALA A 89 4.11 -3.22 -11.11
N ALA A 90 3.18 -4.17 -11.29
CA ALA A 90 2.22 -4.55 -10.26
C ALA A 90 1.61 -5.95 -10.46
N TYR A 91 1.30 -6.64 -9.36
CA TYR A 91 0.62 -7.94 -9.33
C TYR A 91 -0.70 -8.00 -10.11
N LYS A 92 -1.30 -6.85 -10.38
CA LYS A 92 -2.61 -6.75 -11.05
C LYS A 92 -2.66 -7.43 -12.41
N GLU A 93 -1.53 -7.59 -13.06
CA GLU A 93 -1.40 -8.34 -14.32
C GLU A 93 -1.97 -9.75 -14.22
N ARG A 94 -1.71 -10.46 -13.11
CA ARG A 94 -2.11 -11.85 -12.90
C ARG A 94 -3.62 -12.04 -12.99
N GLY A 95 -4.37 -11.26 -12.22
CA GLY A 95 -5.83 -11.31 -12.22
C GLY A 95 -6.46 -10.77 -13.49
N ALA A 96 -5.91 -9.70 -14.06
CA ALA A 96 -6.37 -9.14 -15.32
C ALA A 96 -6.22 -10.16 -16.47
N LEU A 97 -5.04 -10.77 -16.59
CA LEU A 97 -4.77 -11.80 -17.59
C LEU A 97 -5.68 -13.03 -17.41
N ASN A 98 -5.81 -13.52 -16.16
CA ASN A 98 -6.67 -14.67 -15.90
C ASN A 98 -8.13 -14.41 -16.32
N ALA A 99 -8.67 -13.24 -15.99
CA ALA A 99 -10.02 -12.85 -16.39
C ALA A 99 -10.17 -12.76 -17.92
N LEU A 100 -9.21 -12.14 -18.59
CA LEU A 100 -9.20 -12.03 -20.07
C LEU A 100 -9.15 -13.39 -20.76
N LEU A 101 -8.34 -14.33 -20.26
CA LEU A 101 -8.21 -15.67 -20.83
C LEU A 101 -9.47 -16.54 -20.63
N LEU A 102 -10.29 -16.24 -19.64
CA LEU A 102 -11.57 -16.91 -19.38
C LEU A 102 -12.73 -16.38 -20.24
N LEU A 103 -12.54 -15.24 -20.92
CA LEU A 103 -13.55 -14.72 -21.84
C LEU A 103 -13.70 -15.65 -23.05
N GLY A 104 -14.95 -15.98 -23.40
CA GLY A 104 -15.29 -16.62 -24.67
C GLY A 104 -15.01 -15.71 -25.87
N GLU A 105 -14.87 -16.28 -27.06
CA GLU A 105 -14.50 -15.55 -28.28
C GLU A 105 -15.43 -14.36 -28.59
N GLU A 106 -16.74 -14.52 -28.41
CA GLU A 106 -17.72 -13.46 -28.61
C GLU A 106 -17.50 -12.26 -27.66
N ARG A 107 -17.19 -12.52 -26.36
CA ARG A 107 -16.92 -11.44 -25.39
C ARG A 107 -15.57 -10.78 -25.67
N ARG A 108 -14.56 -11.54 -26.09
CA ARG A 108 -13.25 -11.03 -26.51
C ARG A 108 -13.37 -10.05 -27.67
N SER A 109 -14.14 -10.42 -28.71
CA SER A 109 -14.30 -9.58 -29.91
C SER A 109 -15.02 -8.27 -29.61
N ARG A 110 -15.97 -8.27 -28.65
CA ARG A 110 -16.63 -7.04 -28.21
C ARG A 110 -15.72 -6.16 -27.36
N GLY A 111 -14.83 -6.74 -26.59
CA GLY A 111 -13.89 -6.05 -25.71
C GLY A 111 -14.34 -5.97 -24.25
N VAL A 112 -13.48 -5.38 -23.45
CA VAL A 112 -13.65 -5.24 -22.01
C VAL A 112 -13.62 -3.78 -21.58
N ILE A 113 -14.20 -3.50 -20.40
CA ILE A 113 -14.20 -2.17 -19.79
C ILE A 113 -13.87 -2.27 -18.30
N ALA A 114 -13.17 -1.26 -17.76
CA ALA A 114 -12.95 -1.11 -16.34
C ALA A 114 -12.93 0.36 -15.93
N ALA A 115 -13.25 0.64 -14.67
CA ALA A 115 -13.00 1.93 -14.04
C ALA A 115 -11.75 1.82 -13.17
N SER A 116 -10.67 2.48 -13.55
CA SER A 116 -9.41 2.48 -12.80
C SER A 116 -8.42 3.50 -13.37
N ALA A 117 -7.73 4.23 -12.49
CA ALA A 117 -6.64 5.15 -12.86
C ALA A 117 -5.26 4.67 -12.39
N GLY A 118 -5.09 3.36 -12.09
CA GLY A 118 -3.87 2.81 -11.51
C GLY A 118 -3.47 1.45 -12.09
N ASN A 119 -2.88 0.61 -11.26
CA ASN A 119 -2.29 -0.68 -11.66
C ASN A 119 -3.24 -1.63 -12.41
N HIS A 120 -4.55 -1.58 -12.11
CA HIS A 120 -5.51 -2.43 -12.80
C HIS A 120 -5.73 -2.00 -14.26
N SER A 121 -5.83 -0.69 -14.53
CA SER A 121 -5.96 -0.17 -15.90
C SER A 121 -4.77 -0.55 -16.76
N GLN A 122 -3.55 -0.44 -16.22
CA GLN A 122 -2.33 -0.81 -16.94
C GLN A 122 -2.25 -2.31 -17.22
N GLY A 123 -2.47 -3.16 -16.18
CA GLY A 123 -2.44 -4.62 -16.36
C GLY A 123 -3.51 -5.14 -17.32
N LEU A 124 -4.73 -4.59 -17.25
CA LEU A 124 -5.82 -4.97 -18.17
C LEU A 124 -5.53 -4.53 -19.60
N SER A 125 -5.07 -3.29 -19.81
CA SER A 125 -4.74 -2.73 -21.12
C SER A 125 -3.59 -3.48 -21.78
N TYR A 126 -2.52 -3.75 -21.03
CA TYR A 126 -1.35 -4.48 -21.51
C TYR A 126 -1.72 -5.88 -22.02
N HIS A 127 -2.40 -6.66 -21.19
CA HIS A 127 -2.77 -8.03 -21.58
C HIS A 127 -3.90 -8.06 -22.61
N GLY A 128 -4.84 -7.11 -22.57
CA GLY A 128 -5.86 -6.97 -23.61
C GLY A 128 -5.24 -6.75 -24.99
N THR A 129 -4.29 -5.81 -25.08
CA THR A 129 -3.55 -5.53 -26.32
C THR A 129 -2.80 -6.76 -26.83
N ARG A 130 -2.10 -7.48 -25.94
CA ARG A 130 -1.39 -8.73 -26.32
C ARG A 130 -2.32 -9.84 -26.82
N LEU A 131 -3.54 -9.89 -26.32
CA LEU A 131 -4.55 -10.89 -26.69
C LEU A 131 -5.47 -10.43 -27.83
N GLY A 132 -5.28 -9.21 -28.35
CA GLY A 132 -6.17 -8.64 -29.36
C GLY A 132 -7.58 -8.33 -28.86
N VAL A 133 -7.74 -8.10 -27.55
CA VAL A 133 -9.01 -7.74 -26.90
C VAL A 133 -9.04 -6.22 -26.74
N PRO A 134 -10.03 -5.51 -27.33
CA PRO A 134 -10.19 -4.07 -27.10
C PRO A 134 -10.43 -3.76 -25.62
N VAL A 135 -9.71 -2.77 -25.07
CA VAL A 135 -9.83 -2.38 -23.67
C VAL A 135 -10.23 -0.92 -23.55
N THR A 136 -11.36 -0.65 -22.92
CA THR A 136 -11.81 0.70 -22.55
C THR A 136 -11.58 0.92 -21.07
N ILE A 137 -10.93 2.03 -20.72
CA ILE A 137 -10.69 2.42 -19.32
C ILE A 137 -11.35 3.76 -19.05
N VAL A 138 -12.26 3.78 -18.08
CA VAL A 138 -12.90 5.04 -17.63
C VAL A 138 -12.15 5.57 -16.42
N MET A 139 -11.76 6.84 -16.49
CA MET A 139 -11.05 7.55 -15.41
C MET A 139 -11.74 8.88 -15.11
N PRO A 140 -11.67 9.38 -13.87
CA PRO A 140 -12.08 10.76 -13.56
C PRO A 140 -11.31 11.79 -14.40
N LYS A 141 -11.92 12.91 -14.73
CA LYS A 141 -11.27 14.04 -15.44
C LYS A 141 -10.11 14.65 -14.64
N THR A 142 -10.13 14.48 -13.32
CA THR A 142 -9.09 14.92 -12.39
C THR A 142 -7.85 14.00 -12.38
N THR A 143 -7.88 12.89 -13.13
CA THR A 143 -6.75 11.94 -13.18
C THR A 143 -5.49 12.62 -13.75
N PRO A 144 -4.34 12.52 -13.08
CA PRO A 144 -3.08 13.06 -13.59
C PRO A 144 -2.75 12.54 -15.00
N THR A 145 -2.36 13.44 -15.89
CA THR A 145 -2.06 13.12 -17.31
C THR A 145 -1.05 11.99 -17.46
N VAL A 146 -0.08 11.88 -16.57
CA VAL A 146 0.91 10.79 -16.58
C VAL A 146 0.25 9.40 -16.48
N LYS A 147 -0.80 9.25 -15.65
CA LYS A 147 -1.53 7.97 -15.49
C LYS A 147 -2.37 7.63 -16.72
N VAL A 148 -2.96 8.64 -17.35
CA VAL A 148 -3.67 8.50 -18.63
C VAL A 148 -2.71 8.00 -19.70
N MET A 149 -1.59 8.73 -19.90
CA MET A 149 -0.57 8.38 -20.89
C MET A 149 0.04 6.99 -20.67
N GLN A 150 0.29 6.60 -19.41
CA GLN A 150 0.78 5.26 -19.08
C GLN A 150 -0.21 4.17 -19.52
N THR A 151 -1.51 4.37 -19.29
CA THR A 151 -2.54 3.40 -19.72
C THR A 151 -2.67 3.35 -21.24
N GLU A 152 -2.63 4.48 -21.93
CA GLU A 152 -2.67 4.56 -23.39
C GLU A 152 -1.42 3.94 -24.03
N SER A 153 -0.24 4.13 -23.43
CA SER A 153 1.03 3.59 -23.94
C SER A 153 1.07 2.06 -23.98
N VAL A 154 0.25 1.40 -23.17
CA VAL A 154 0.10 -0.06 -23.18
C VAL A 154 -1.17 -0.52 -23.94
N GLY A 155 -1.82 0.39 -24.68
CA GLY A 155 -2.89 0.11 -25.64
C GLY A 155 -4.32 0.23 -25.08
N GLY A 156 -4.52 0.76 -23.89
CA GLY A 156 -5.85 1.08 -23.36
C GLY A 156 -6.48 2.29 -24.05
N GLN A 157 -7.76 2.24 -24.32
CA GLN A 157 -8.55 3.38 -24.77
C GLN A 157 -9.12 4.10 -23.54
N VAL A 158 -8.59 5.29 -23.22
CA VAL A 158 -9.01 6.02 -22.02
C VAL A 158 -10.17 6.96 -22.33
N GLU A 159 -11.23 6.86 -21.55
CA GLU A 159 -12.38 7.75 -21.54
C GLU A 159 -12.42 8.52 -20.20
N LEU A 160 -12.28 9.86 -20.28
CA LEU A 160 -12.30 10.72 -19.09
C LEU A 160 -13.74 11.18 -18.81
N PHE A 161 -14.27 10.77 -17.65
CA PHE A 161 -15.65 11.09 -17.28
C PHE A 161 -15.79 11.37 -15.78
N GLY A 162 -16.62 12.36 -15.43
CA GLY A 162 -16.90 12.75 -14.04
C GLY A 162 -15.70 13.40 -13.35
N GLU A 163 -15.88 13.78 -12.11
CA GLU A 163 -14.84 14.38 -11.25
C GLU A 163 -14.36 13.38 -10.20
N THR A 164 -15.15 12.34 -9.90
CA THR A 164 -14.89 11.32 -8.88
C THR A 164 -14.75 9.92 -9.46
N PHE A 165 -14.16 9.01 -8.70
CA PHE A 165 -14.08 7.60 -9.07
C PHE A 165 -15.48 6.97 -9.20
N ASP A 166 -16.40 7.33 -8.32
CA ASP A 166 -17.76 6.74 -8.32
C ASP A 166 -18.55 7.14 -9.58
N GLU A 167 -18.39 8.39 -10.06
CA GLU A 167 -18.97 8.83 -11.33
C GLU A 167 -18.35 8.11 -12.53
N ALA A 168 -17.03 7.97 -12.57
CA ALA A 168 -16.35 7.21 -13.60
C ALA A 168 -16.76 5.73 -13.60
N TYR A 169 -16.94 5.14 -12.41
CA TYR A 169 -17.41 3.76 -12.27
C TYR A 169 -18.85 3.60 -12.78
N ALA A 170 -19.75 4.49 -12.40
CA ALA A 170 -21.14 4.45 -12.87
C ALA A 170 -21.20 4.55 -14.40
N HIS A 171 -20.44 5.48 -14.99
CA HIS A 171 -20.35 5.62 -16.45
C HIS A 171 -19.76 4.38 -17.15
N ALA A 172 -18.75 3.76 -16.56
CA ALA A 172 -18.21 2.50 -17.08
C ALA A 172 -19.27 1.39 -17.11
N ARG A 173 -20.16 1.35 -16.10
CA ARG A 173 -21.29 0.39 -16.04
C ARG A 173 -22.38 0.69 -17.08
N GLU A 174 -22.60 1.96 -17.41
CA GLU A 174 -23.51 2.37 -18.50
C GLU A 174 -22.96 1.93 -19.85
N LEU A 175 -21.68 2.22 -20.13
CA LEU A 175 -20.99 1.85 -21.38
C LEU A 175 -20.87 0.32 -21.55
N GLU A 176 -20.72 -0.43 -20.47
CA GLU A 176 -20.75 -1.89 -20.50
C GLU A 176 -22.06 -2.39 -21.13
N GLN A 177 -23.20 -1.83 -20.71
CA GLN A 177 -24.52 -2.22 -21.21
C GLN A 177 -24.75 -1.71 -22.65
N GLU A 178 -24.43 -0.43 -22.88
CA GLU A 178 -24.66 0.22 -24.18
C GLU A 178 -23.86 -0.43 -25.31
N ARG A 179 -22.55 -0.72 -25.06
CA ARG A 179 -21.63 -1.26 -26.07
C ARG A 179 -21.49 -2.78 -25.99
N GLY A 180 -22.15 -3.45 -25.05
CA GLY A 180 -22.08 -4.89 -24.85
C GLY A 180 -20.68 -5.38 -24.43
N LEU A 181 -19.91 -4.53 -23.75
CA LEU A 181 -18.58 -4.84 -23.24
C LEU A 181 -18.65 -5.76 -22.02
N THR A 182 -17.53 -6.38 -21.64
CA THR A 182 -17.46 -7.12 -20.37
C THR A 182 -16.72 -6.29 -19.33
N PHE A 183 -17.39 -6.01 -18.20
CA PHE A 183 -16.75 -5.29 -17.11
C PHE A 183 -15.77 -6.20 -16.36
N VAL A 184 -14.50 -5.81 -16.28
CA VAL A 184 -13.48 -6.51 -15.51
C VAL A 184 -13.22 -5.77 -14.20
N HIS A 185 -13.82 -6.28 -13.12
CA HIS A 185 -13.73 -5.63 -11.81
C HIS A 185 -12.29 -5.66 -11.26
N PRO A 186 -11.75 -4.57 -10.68
CA PRO A 186 -10.36 -4.47 -10.25
C PRO A 186 -9.98 -5.41 -9.08
N PHE A 187 -10.96 -5.97 -8.36
CA PHE A 187 -10.74 -6.86 -7.21
C PHE A 187 -11.91 -7.77 -6.85
N ASP A 188 -13.17 -7.34 -7.01
CA ASP A 188 -14.34 -8.07 -6.51
C ASP A 188 -14.91 -9.02 -7.56
N HIS A 189 -14.09 -9.95 -8.00
CA HIS A 189 -14.46 -10.99 -8.98
C HIS A 189 -13.62 -12.25 -8.73
N PRO A 190 -14.24 -13.46 -8.71
CA PRO A 190 -13.54 -14.70 -8.42
C PRO A 190 -12.38 -14.99 -9.39
N ASP A 191 -12.54 -14.74 -10.69
CA ASP A 191 -11.48 -14.96 -11.67
C ASP A 191 -10.30 -14.04 -11.48
N VAL A 192 -10.56 -12.76 -11.10
CA VAL A 192 -9.49 -11.81 -10.77
C VAL A 192 -8.79 -12.24 -9.49
N ALA A 193 -9.54 -12.57 -8.44
CA ALA A 193 -8.98 -13.04 -7.16
C ALA A 193 -8.19 -14.36 -7.32
N ALA A 194 -8.64 -15.28 -8.19
CA ALA A 194 -7.91 -16.51 -8.51
C ALA A 194 -6.54 -16.21 -9.12
N GLY A 195 -6.47 -15.29 -10.08
CA GLY A 195 -5.20 -14.84 -10.66
C GLY A 195 -4.26 -14.23 -9.61
N GLN A 196 -4.79 -13.40 -8.69
CA GLN A 196 -4.01 -12.78 -7.62
C GLN A 196 -3.51 -13.81 -6.60
N GLY A 197 -4.28 -14.87 -6.34
CA GLY A 197 -3.89 -15.97 -5.45
C GLY A 197 -2.63 -16.72 -5.89
N THR A 198 -2.27 -16.65 -7.18
CA THR A 198 -1.04 -17.28 -7.70
C THR A 198 0.23 -16.74 -7.05
N VAL A 199 0.18 -15.51 -6.51
CA VAL A 199 1.28 -14.93 -5.72
C VAL A 199 1.59 -15.82 -4.51
N ALA A 200 0.55 -16.26 -3.76
CA ALA A 200 0.76 -17.12 -2.59
C ALA A 200 1.21 -18.53 -2.97
N LEU A 201 0.79 -19.07 -4.13
CA LEU A 201 1.32 -20.36 -4.62
C LEU A 201 2.84 -20.28 -4.79
N GLU A 202 3.33 -19.29 -5.53
CA GLU A 202 4.76 -19.09 -5.77
C GLU A 202 5.53 -18.83 -4.46
N MET A 203 4.95 -18.05 -3.52
CA MET A 203 5.57 -17.78 -2.22
C MET A 203 5.74 -19.04 -1.37
N LEU A 204 4.69 -19.87 -1.28
CA LEU A 204 4.71 -21.10 -0.47
C LEU A 204 5.46 -22.24 -1.14
N GLU A 205 5.61 -22.24 -2.46
CA GLU A 205 6.50 -23.14 -3.18
C GLU A 205 7.97 -22.77 -2.93
N ALA A 206 8.31 -21.47 -2.94
CA ALA A 206 9.66 -21.00 -2.68
C ALA A 206 10.06 -21.10 -1.19
N GLN A 207 9.13 -20.84 -0.27
CA GLN A 207 9.35 -20.85 1.18
C GLN A 207 8.16 -21.48 1.90
N PRO A 208 8.13 -22.83 2.04
CA PRO A 208 6.98 -23.56 2.60
C PRO A 208 6.75 -23.35 4.11
N ASP A 209 7.76 -22.94 4.84
CA ASP A 209 7.77 -22.81 6.30
C ASP A 209 7.58 -21.36 6.79
N LEU A 210 6.91 -20.53 6.00
CA LEU A 210 6.47 -19.20 6.44
C LEU A 210 5.45 -19.32 7.57
N ASP A 211 5.68 -18.55 8.64
CA ASP A 211 4.74 -18.45 9.77
C ASP A 211 3.58 -17.50 9.47
N CYS A 212 3.84 -16.49 8.65
CA CYS A 212 2.91 -15.39 8.42
C CYS A 212 3.06 -14.81 7.01
N LEU A 213 1.93 -14.44 6.39
CA LEU A 213 1.87 -13.60 5.20
C LEU A 213 1.24 -12.25 5.55
N VAL A 214 1.95 -11.16 5.25
CA VAL A 214 1.48 -9.79 5.47
C VAL A 214 1.14 -9.16 4.12
N VAL A 215 -0.13 -8.85 3.90
CA VAL A 215 -0.67 -8.53 2.57
C VAL A 215 -1.46 -7.23 2.59
N PRO A 216 -1.16 -6.26 1.70
CA PRO A 216 -1.93 -5.03 1.56
C PRO A 216 -3.38 -5.28 1.12
N ILE A 217 -4.33 -4.58 1.75
CA ILE A 217 -5.76 -4.67 1.44
C ILE A 217 -6.29 -3.31 0.97
N GLY A 218 -6.68 -3.23 -0.32
CA GLY A 218 -7.62 -2.23 -0.80
C GLY A 218 -9.03 -2.80 -0.85
N GLY A 219 -9.52 -3.14 -2.05
CA GLY A 219 -10.81 -3.83 -2.21
C GLY A 219 -10.82 -5.33 -1.86
N GLY A 220 -9.67 -5.93 -1.54
CA GLY A 220 -9.56 -7.28 -1.00
C GLY A 220 -9.13 -8.38 -1.98
N GLY A 221 -9.03 -8.11 -3.29
CA GLY A 221 -8.77 -9.15 -4.31
C GLY A 221 -7.45 -9.92 -4.12
N LEU A 222 -6.35 -9.23 -3.78
CA LEU A 222 -5.07 -9.89 -3.48
C LEU A 222 -5.16 -10.75 -2.22
N MET A 223 -5.63 -10.15 -1.13
CA MET A 223 -5.74 -10.84 0.15
C MET A 223 -6.65 -12.06 0.08
N SER A 224 -7.83 -11.94 -0.54
CA SER A 224 -8.77 -13.08 -0.66
C SER A 224 -8.17 -14.23 -1.47
N GLY A 225 -7.52 -13.94 -2.60
CA GLY A 225 -6.83 -14.95 -3.40
C GLY A 225 -5.70 -15.63 -2.63
N MET A 226 -4.82 -14.84 -2.00
CA MET A 226 -3.69 -15.35 -1.24
C MET A 226 -4.12 -16.14 0.01
N ALA A 227 -5.10 -15.65 0.77
CA ALA A 227 -5.60 -16.33 1.97
C ALA A 227 -6.26 -17.67 1.63
N THR A 228 -7.00 -17.76 0.52
CA THR A 228 -7.57 -19.02 0.02
C THR A 228 -6.49 -20.07 -0.20
N VAL A 229 -5.39 -19.69 -0.84
CA VAL A 229 -4.25 -20.57 -1.11
C VAL A 229 -3.54 -20.94 0.20
N ALA A 230 -3.15 -19.93 0.95
CA ALA A 230 -2.32 -20.11 2.13
C ALA A 230 -2.99 -21.00 3.19
N LYS A 231 -4.25 -20.74 3.51
CA LYS A 231 -5.02 -21.54 4.48
C LYS A 231 -5.36 -22.95 3.97
N ALA A 232 -5.45 -23.14 2.65
CA ALA A 232 -5.66 -24.48 2.08
C ALA A 232 -4.38 -25.34 2.08
N ILE A 233 -3.20 -24.73 1.93
CA ILE A 233 -1.90 -25.43 1.96
C ILE A 233 -1.44 -25.62 3.41
N ASN A 234 -1.46 -24.56 4.20
CA ASN A 234 -1.08 -24.56 5.61
C ASN A 234 -2.15 -23.84 6.44
N PRO A 235 -3.10 -24.57 7.08
CA PRO A 235 -4.14 -23.93 7.90
C PRO A 235 -3.60 -23.14 9.11
N ALA A 236 -2.36 -23.40 9.54
CA ALA A 236 -1.73 -22.75 10.68
C ALA A 236 -1.05 -21.40 10.30
N ILE A 237 -0.79 -21.14 9.02
CA ILE A 237 -0.16 -19.89 8.59
C ILE A 237 -1.02 -18.68 8.97
N GLU A 238 -0.42 -17.67 9.53
CA GLU A 238 -1.14 -16.44 9.87
C GLU A 238 -1.31 -15.54 8.65
N MET A 239 -2.52 -15.04 8.40
CA MET A 239 -2.84 -14.08 7.34
C MET A 239 -3.09 -12.72 7.97
N VAL A 240 -2.17 -11.79 7.78
CA VAL A 240 -2.26 -10.43 8.32
C VAL A 240 -2.52 -9.43 7.19
N GLY A 241 -3.66 -8.75 7.25
CA GLY A 241 -4.01 -7.69 6.35
C GLY A 241 -3.38 -6.35 6.75
N VAL A 242 -3.11 -5.48 5.78
CA VAL A 242 -2.64 -4.12 6.05
C VAL A 242 -3.46 -3.11 5.26
N GLN A 243 -3.96 -2.08 5.94
CA GLN A 243 -4.61 -0.92 5.31
C GLN A 243 -3.95 0.39 5.78
N ALA A 244 -4.01 1.43 4.94
CA ALA A 244 -3.66 2.77 5.39
C ALA A 244 -4.67 3.28 6.43
N GLN A 245 -4.23 4.00 7.46
CA GLN A 245 -5.10 4.58 8.48
C GLN A 245 -6.16 5.51 7.89
N LEU A 246 -5.86 6.17 6.77
CA LEU A 246 -6.77 7.06 6.05
C LEU A 246 -7.87 6.30 5.28
N TYR A 247 -7.72 4.99 5.04
CA TYR A 247 -8.68 4.15 4.30
C TYR A 247 -8.89 2.79 4.97
N PRO A 248 -9.43 2.74 6.22
CA PRO A 248 -9.60 1.51 6.99
C PRO A 248 -10.88 0.75 6.64
N SER A 249 -11.31 0.77 5.38
CA SER A 249 -12.63 0.33 4.95
C SER A 249 -12.94 -1.15 5.21
N MET A 250 -12.01 -2.06 4.92
CA MET A 250 -12.17 -3.49 5.21
C MET A 250 -12.07 -3.77 6.72
N HIS A 251 -11.15 -3.12 7.41
CA HIS A 251 -11.01 -3.23 8.86
C HIS A 251 -12.30 -2.84 9.59
N ALA A 252 -12.90 -1.70 9.23
CA ALA A 252 -14.17 -1.24 9.81
C ALA A 252 -15.33 -2.18 9.46
N ARG A 253 -15.41 -2.61 8.18
CA ARG A 253 -16.45 -3.53 7.72
C ARG A 253 -16.47 -4.84 8.51
N LEU A 254 -15.31 -5.46 8.75
CA LEU A 254 -15.23 -6.71 9.50
C LEU A 254 -15.62 -6.54 10.97
N ARG A 255 -15.56 -5.33 11.49
CA ARG A 255 -15.98 -4.98 12.87
C ARG A 255 -17.44 -4.52 12.96
N GLY A 256 -18.11 -4.39 11.81
CA GLY A 256 -19.47 -3.80 11.73
C GLY A 256 -19.48 -2.31 12.06
N GLU A 257 -18.38 -1.60 11.84
CA GLU A 257 -18.19 -0.19 12.09
C GLU A 257 -18.30 0.60 10.77
N GLU A 258 -18.69 1.86 10.85
CA GLU A 258 -18.65 2.78 9.69
C GLU A 258 -17.21 3.26 9.47
N ALA A 259 -16.72 3.12 8.23
CA ALA A 259 -15.38 3.55 7.89
C ALA A 259 -15.34 5.05 7.57
N VAL A 260 -14.47 5.80 8.25
CA VAL A 260 -14.12 7.16 7.84
C VAL A 260 -12.92 7.07 6.89
N CYS A 261 -13.20 7.26 5.60
CA CYS A 261 -12.18 7.18 4.55
C CYS A 261 -11.99 8.54 3.88
N GLY A 262 -10.75 9.03 3.78
CA GLY A 262 -10.43 10.27 3.09
C GLY A 262 -9.02 10.77 3.39
N GLY A 263 -8.62 11.78 2.64
CA GLY A 263 -7.26 12.35 2.71
C GLY A 263 -6.31 11.74 1.67
N ASP A 264 -5.16 12.38 1.54
CA ASP A 264 -4.13 12.01 0.57
C ASP A 264 -3.21 10.95 1.19
N THR A 265 -3.36 9.71 0.78
CA THR A 265 -2.47 8.63 1.20
C THR A 265 -1.42 8.33 0.15
N LEU A 266 -0.19 8.05 0.60
CA LEU A 266 0.87 7.51 -0.26
C LEU A 266 0.49 6.14 -0.85
N ALA A 267 -0.35 5.38 -0.14
CA ALA A 267 -0.76 4.04 -0.53
C ALA A 267 -2.01 4.06 -1.44
N GLU A 268 -1.98 4.82 -2.54
CA GLU A 268 -3.11 4.98 -3.49
C GLU A 268 -3.68 3.63 -3.97
N GLY A 269 -2.84 2.62 -4.20
CA GLY A 269 -3.26 1.30 -4.66
C GLY A 269 -4.17 0.54 -3.68
N ILE A 270 -4.23 0.98 -2.41
CA ILE A 270 -5.12 0.44 -1.38
C ILE A 270 -6.09 1.49 -0.80
N ALA A 271 -6.19 2.68 -1.41
CA ALA A 271 -7.11 3.73 -1.01
C ALA A 271 -8.54 3.45 -1.48
N VAL A 272 -9.16 2.40 -0.98
CA VAL A 272 -10.50 1.94 -1.38
C VAL A 272 -11.51 2.24 -0.29
N LYS A 273 -12.56 3.02 -0.62
CA LYS A 273 -13.64 3.39 0.32
C LYS A 273 -14.64 2.26 0.52
N ALA A 274 -14.99 1.54 -0.55
CA ALA A 274 -15.96 0.45 -0.53
C ALA A 274 -15.25 -0.87 -0.86
N PRO A 275 -14.97 -1.74 0.12
CA PRO A 275 -14.39 -3.07 -0.12
C PRO A 275 -15.39 -3.95 -0.85
N GLY A 276 -14.87 -4.96 -1.58
CA GLY A 276 -15.73 -5.89 -2.34
C GLY A 276 -16.60 -6.75 -1.42
N GLU A 277 -17.76 -7.16 -1.94
CA GLU A 277 -18.67 -8.05 -1.21
C GLU A 277 -18.13 -9.48 -1.15
N PHE A 278 -17.74 -10.03 -2.29
CA PHE A 278 -17.15 -11.36 -2.42
C PHE A 278 -15.82 -11.45 -1.65
N THR A 279 -14.94 -10.47 -1.84
CA THR A 279 -13.64 -10.47 -1.18
C THR A 279 -13.75 -10.35 0.34
N ALA A 280 -14.69 -9.52 0.85
CA ALA A 280 -14.91 -9.36 2.28
C ALA A 280 -15.38 -10.65 2.98
N GLN A 281 -16.20 -11.47 2.31
CA GLN A 281 -16.65 -12.76 2.85
C GLN A 281 -15.47 -13.70 3.05
N ILE A 282 -14.54 -13.77 2.09
CA ILE A 282 -13.33 -14.61 2.20
C ILE A 282 -12.40 -14.08 3.28
N ILE A 283 -12.17 -12.78 3.31
CA ILE A 283 -11.30 -12.13 4.29
C ILE A 283 -11.84 -12.33 5.72
N ALA A 284 -13.15 -12.19 5.92
CA ALA A 284 -13.78 -12.44 7.21
C ALA A 284 -13.60 -13.88 7.71
N ALA A 285 -13.49 -14.84 6.78
CA ALA A 285 -13.36 -16.27 7.12
C ALA A 285 -11.91 -16.72 7.33
N LEU A 286 -10.94 -16.11 6.60
CA LEU A 286 -9.58 -16.64 6.48
C LEU A 286 -8.47 -15.71 6.99
N VAL A 287 -8.74 -14.43 7.22
CA VAL A 287 -7.74 -13.46 7.68
C VAL A 287 -7.79 -13.31 9.18
N ASP A 288 -6.64 -13.41 9.84
CA ASP A 288 -6.55 -13.45 11.29
C ASP A 288 -6.68 -12.05 11.92
N GLU A 289 -6.12 -11.02 11.25
CA GLU A 289 -6.22 -9.61 11.68
C GLU A 289 -5.95 -8.64 10.54
N ILE A 290 -6.33 -7.37 10.71
CA ILE A 290 -5.95 -6.27 9.81
C ILE A 290 -5.28 -5.18 10.64
N LEU A 291 -4.05 -4.82 10.27
CA LEU A 291 -3.27 -3.75 10.86
C LEU A 291 -3.43 -2.45 10.05
N LEU A 292 -3.41 -1.32 10.74
CA LEU A 292 -3.49 0.01 10.13
C LEU A 292 -2.13 0.70 10.23
N VAL A 293 -1.65 1.25 9.11
CA VAL A 293 -0.36 1.94 9.03
C VAL A 293 -0.53 3.43 8.75
N SER A 294 0.30 4.26 9.37
CA SER A 294 0.32 5.71 9.18
C SER A 294 1.12 6.11 7.94
N GLU A 295 0.88 7.32 7.44
CA GLU A 295 1.65 7.87 6.31
C GLU A 295 3.17 7.93 6.59
N PRO A 296 3.64 8.40 7.76
CA PRO A 296 5.08 8.35 8.05
C PRO A 296 5.67 6.93 8.03
N ALA A 297 4.92 5.92 8.46
CA ALA A 297 5.39 4.52 8.41
C ALA A 297 5.48 4.01 6.96
N LEU A 298 4.54 4.40 6.10
CA LEU A 298 4.57 4.08 4.67
C LEU A 298 5.77 4.74 3.98
N GLU A 299 5.99 6.04 4.21
CA GLU A 299 7.13 6.78 3.66
C GLU A 299 8.47 6.16 4.09
N HIS A 300 8.60 5.79 5.36
CA HIS A 300 9.81 5.14 5.88
C HIS A 300 10.04 3.77 5.22
N ALA A 301 9.00 2.96 5.07
CA ALA A 301 9.11 1.65 4.42
C ALA A 301 9.51 1.76 2.94
N VAL A 302 8.98 2.75 2.18
CA VAL A 302 9.39 3.04 0.80
C VAL A 302 10.88 3.39 0.74
N ALA A 303 11.33 4.29 1.64
CA ALA A 303 12.73 4.70 1.70
C ALA A 303 13.66 3.51 2.03
N LEU A 304 13.30 2.66 2.99
CA LEU A 304 14.08 1.47 3.34
C LEU A 304 14.18 0.46 2.19
N LEU A 305 13.07 0.18 1.48
CA LEU A 305 13.07 -0.72 0.33
C LEU A 305 13.99 -0.22 -0.78
N LEU A 306 13.99 1.09 -1.04
CA LEU A 306 14.92 1.69 -2.00
C LEU A 306 16.37 1.60 -1.50
N GLN A 307 16.64 1.92 -0.24
CA GLN A 307 18.00 1.99 0.31
C GLN A 307 18.61 0.61 0.51
N ILE A 308 17.84 -0.40 0.90
CA ILE A 308 18.32 -1.74 1.27
C ILE A 308 18.19 -2.69 0.08
N GLU A 309 16.99 -2.82 -0.47
CA GLU A 309 16.69 -3.78 -1.53
C GLU A 309 16.98 -3.24 -2.94
N LYS A 310 17.31 -1.95 -3.08
CA LYS A 310 17.57 -1.27 -4.35
C LYS A 310 16.41 -1.36 -5.34
N THR A 311 15.19 -1.43 -4.81
CA THR A 311 13.97 -1.57 -5.60
C THR A 311 13.01 -0.41 -5.35
N VAL A 312 12.32 0.03 -6.40
CA VAL A 312 11.27 1.06 -6.30
C VAL A 312 9.94 0.40 -6.00
N VAL A 313 9.30 0.84 -4.93
CA VAL A 313 7.99 0.34 -4.49
C VAL A 313 7.07 1.53 -4.21
N GLU A 314 5.81 1.43 -4.62
CA GLU A 314 4.77 2.41 -4.25
C GLU A 314 4.31 2.22 -2.80
N GLY A 315 3.60 3.21 -2.22
CA GLY A 315 3.13 3.14 -0.85
C GLY A 315 2.31 1.88 -0.52
N ALA A 316 1.45 1.44 -1.44
CA ALA A 316 0.69 0.21 -1.28
C ALA A 316 1.59 -1.04 -1.20
N GLY A 317 2.65 -1.08 -2.02
CA GLY A 317 3.62 -2.16 -2.01
C GLY A 317 4.53 -2.19 -0.76
N ALA A 318 4.74 -1.03 -0.14
CA ALA A 318 5.52 -0.89 1.08
C ALA A 318 4.71 -1.14 2.38
N ALA A 319 3.36 -1.19 2.29
CA ALA A 319 2.49 -1.26 3.45
C ALA A 319 2.75 -2.49 4.35
N GLY A 320 3.10 -3.64 3.76
CA GLY A 320 3.47 -4.83 4.52
C GLY A 320 4.70 -4.61 5.41
N LEU A 321 5.75 -4.02 4.87
CA LEU A 321 6.96 -3.68 5.64
C LEU A 321 6.66 -2.62 6.71
N ALA A 322 5.87 -1.59 6.36
CA ALA A 322 5.43 -0.57 7.32
C ALA A 322 4.72 -1.17 8.53
N ALA A 323 3.83 -2.15 8.31
CA ALA A 323 3.12 -2.85 9.38
C ALA A 323 4.06 -3.67 10.27
N VAL A 324 5.03 -4.35 9.69
CA VAL A 324 6.02 -5.15 10.45
C VAL A 324 6.89 -4.24 11.31
N LEU A 325 7.41 -3.14 10.76
CA LEU A 325 8.26 -2.20 11.49
C LEU A 325 7.51 -1.46 12.60
N ALA A 326 6.23 -1.17 12.40
CA ALA A 326 5.38 -0.51 13.40
C ALA A 326 4.95 -1.47 14.54
N ASN A 327 5.07 -2.79 14.36
CA ASN A 327 4.63 -3.80 15.33
C ASN A 327 5.72 -4.88 15.57
N PRO A 328 6.94 -4.53 15.96
CA PRO A 328 8.07 -5.46 16.01
C PRO A 328 7.83 -6.65 16.95
N GLU A 329 7.18 -6.44 18.10
CA GLU A 329 6.88 -7.52 19.06
C GLU A 329 5.91 -8.56 18.50
N ARG A 330 5.03 -8.16 17.57
CA ARG A 330 4.06 -9.04 16.91
C ARG A 330 4.72 -10.06 15.99
N PHE A 331 5.82 -9.64 15.35
CA PHE A 331 6.51 -10.41 14.32
C PHE A 331 7.84 -11.00 14.78
N ARG A 332 8.30 -10.65 15.98
CA ARG A 332 9.60 -11.09 16.51
C ARG A 332 9.82 -12.60 16.38
N GLY A 333 10.90 -12.95 15.70
CA GLY A 333 11.33 -14.35 15.51
C GLY A 333 10.50 -15.17 14.54
N LYS A 334 9.48 -14.59 13.87
CA LYS A 334 8.68 -15.24 12.85
C LYS A 334 9.31 -15.14 11.47
N LYS A 335 9.04 -16.13 10.62
CA LYS A 335 9.29 -16.05 9.18
C LYS A 335 8.11 -15.39 8.49
N VAL A 336 8.34 -14.18 8.00
CA VAL A 336 7.30 -13.29 7.49
C VAL A 336 7.47 -13.10 5.98
N GLY A 337 6.46 -13.49 5.21
CA GLY A 337 6.37 -13.20 3.79
C GLY A 337 5.66 -11.88 3.52
N LEU A 338 6.32 -10.96 2.82
CA LEU A 338 5.79 -9.67 2.39
C LEU A 338 5.62 -9.63 0.87
N VAL A 339 4.54 -9.01 0.40
CA VAL A 339 4.33 -8.78 -1.04
C VAL A 339 4.59 -7.32 -1.37
N LEU A 340 5.63 -7.06 -2.16
CA LEU A 340 5.90 -5.75 -2.77
C LEU A 340 4.98 -5.59 -3.97
N CYS A 341 3.71 -5.29 -3.71
CA CYS A 341 2.59 -5.51 -4.63
C CYS A 341 2.56 -4.57 -5.86
N GLY A 342 3.34 -3.46 -5.84
CA GLY A 342 3.44 -2.52 -6.95
C GLY A 342 4.59 -1.53 -6.78
N GLY A 343 5.02 -0.94 -7.91
CA GLY A 343 6.11 0.03 -7.99
C GLY A 343 5.75 1.31 -8.77
N ASN A 344 4.48 1.51 -9.12
CA ASN A 344 4.01 2.65 -9.92
C ASN A 344 3.85 3.93 -9.07
N ILE A 345 4.96 4.44 -8.57
CA ILE A 345 5.01 5.71 -7.84
C ILE A 345 5.49 6.85 -8.77
N ASP A 346 4.88 8.02 -8.65
CA ASP A 346 5.35 9.22 -9.33
C ASP A 346 6.76 9.60 -8.84
N THR A 347 7.67 9.96 -9.78
CA THR A 347 9.06 10.24 -9.44
C THR A 347 9.25 11.46 -8.56
N ARG A 348 8.41 12.50 -8.72
CA ARG A 348 8.42 13.68 -7.85
C ARG A 348 7.92 13.33 -6.44
N LEU A 349 6.85 12.52 -6.36
CA LEU A 349 6.34 12.03 -5.08
C LEU A 349 7.40 11.18 -4.37
N LEU A 350 8.08 10.28 -5.08
CA LEU A 350 9.18 9.48 -4.53
C LEU A 350 10.31 10.36 -3.98
N ALA A 351 10.71 11.41 -4.73
CA ALA A 351 11.71 12.36 -4.24
C ALA A 351 11.29 13.03 -2.93
N ASN A 352 10.03 13.48 -2.83
CA ASN A 352 9.50 14.07 -1.61
C ASN A 352 9.48 13.07 -0.44
N VAL A 353 9.07 11.82 -0.68
CA VAL A 353 9.08 10.75 0.34
C VAL A 353 10.48 10.56 0.91
N LEU A 354 11.50 10.47 0.05
CA LEU A 354 12.88 10.27 0.46
C LEU A 354 13.43 11.46 1.26
N LEU A 355 13.15 12.69 0.84
CA LEU A 355 13.56 13.89 1.55
C LEU A 355 12.87 14.01 2.93
N ARG A 356 11.58 13.68 3.01
CA ARG A 356 10.83 13.68 4.28
C ARG A 356 11.35 12.60 5.25
N ASP A 357 11.72 11.43 4.74
CA ASP A 357 12.32 10.37 5.55
C ASP A 357 13.70 10.80 6.09
N LEU A 358 14.55 11.41 5.27
CA LEU A 358 15.82 11.99 5.69
C LEU A 358 15.65 13.09 6.74
N ALA A 359 14.62 13.91 6.61
CA ALA A 359 14.33 14.97 7.58
C ALA A 359 13.88 14.39 8.93
N ARG A 360 12.99 13.36 8.94
CA ARG A 360 12.61 12.66 10.18
C ARG A 360 13.78 11.93 10.84
N ALA A 361 14.71 11.44 10.04
CA ALA A 361 15.93 10.83 10.56
C ALA A 361 16.97 11.84 11.08
N GLY A 362 16.67 13.14 11.06
CA GLY A 362 17.59 14.21 11.46
C GLY A 362 18.81 14.35 10.54
N ARG A 363 18.73 13.85 9.30
CA ARG A 363 19.80 13.96 8.31
C ARG A 363 19.69 15.22 7.47
N ILE A 364 18.48 15.72 7.27
CA ILE A 364 18.22 17.01 6.66
C ILE A 364 17.43 17.85 7.67
N ALA A 365 17.85 19.09 7.87
CA ALA A 365 17.14 20.02 8.75
C ALA A 365 17.17 21.44 8.16
N ARG A 366 16.14 22.20 8.51
CA ARG A 366 16.10 23.66 8.27
C ARG A 366 16.19 24.35 9.63
N LEU A 367 17.31 25.04 9.85
CA LEU A 367 17.59 25.78 11.07
C LEU A 367 17.29 27.26 10.88
N LYS A 368 16.47 27.86 11.74
CA LYS A 368 16.18 29.28 11.78
C LYS A 368 17.05 29.92 12.83
N ILE A 369 18.00 30.77 12.39
CA ILE A 369 19.04 31.38 13.24
C ILE A 369 18.85 32.88 13.24
N GLN A 370 18.77 33.50 14.43
CA GLN A 370 18.71 34.94 14.57
C GLN A 370 20.12 35.55 14.49
N LEU A 371 20.34 36.50 13.59
CA LEU A 371 21.59 37.19 13.40
C LEU A 371 21.42 38.70 13.49
N GLN A 372 22.53 39.41 13.76
CA GLN A 372 22.62 40.86 13.55
C GLN A 372 22.95 41.13 12.08
N ASP A 373 22.28 42.10 11.45
CA ASP A 373 22.55 42.47 10.08
C ASP A 373 23.83 43.34 10.01
N ARG A 374 24.96 42.66 9.99
CA ARG A 374 26.31 43.24 9.90
C ARG A 374 27.26 42.35 9.10
N PRO A 375 28.30 42.96 8.47
CA PRO A 375 29.35 42.17 7.83
C PRO A 375 29.99 41.14 8.77
N GLY A 376 30.21 39.92 8.26
CA GLY A 376 30.80 38.81 8.99
C GLY A 376 29.88 38.00 9.89
N ALA A 377 28.61 38.44 10.12
CA ALA A 377 27.71 37.68 11.00
C ALA A 377 27.43 36.26 10.47
N LEU A 378 27.15 36.12 9.17
CA LEU A 378 26.95 34.81 8.55
C LEU A 378 28.24 33.98 8.56
N TYR A 379 29.42 34.60 8.27
CA TYR A 379 30.68 33.89 8.28
C TYR A 379 30.96 33.20 9.64
N ALA A 380 30.65 33.87 10.75
CA ALA A 380 30.82 33.29 12.08
C ALA A 380 29.93 32.06 12.32
N VAL A 381 28.71 32.04 11.75
CA VAL A 381 27.82 30.88 11.79
C VAL A 381 28.36 29.76 10.92
N MET A 382 28.80 30.06 9.69
CA MET A 382 29.41 29.04 8.77
C MET A 382 30.58 28.31 9.42
N GLY A 383 31.40 29.01 10.21
CA GLY A 383 32.50 28.40 10.94
C GLY A 383 32.05 27.36 11.99
N VAL A 384 30.81 27.43 12.48
CA VAL A 384 30.25 26.40 13.39
C VAL A 384 29.83 25.17 12.59
N PHE A 385 29.21 25.36 11.43
CA PHE A 385 28.83 24.27 10.51
C PHE A 385 30.08 23.50 10.06
N ASP A 386 31.13 24.21 9.64
CA ASP A 386 32.41 23.64 9.23
C ASP A 386 33.04 22.81 10.37
N ALA A 387 33.12 23.38 11.58
CA ALA A 387 33.67 22.69 12.77
C ALA A 387 32.92 21.41 13.14
N HIS A 388 31.63 21.30 12.80
CA HIS A 388 30.79 20.11 13.03
C HIS A 388 30.65 19.22 11.81
N ASN A 389 31.32 19.55 10.69
CA ASN A 389 31.27 18.81 9.44
C ASN A 389 29.82 18.59 8.92
N VAL A 390 28.99 19.62 9.03
CA VAL A 390 27.61 19.63 8.56
C VAL A 390 27.55 20.42 7.24
N ASN A 391 27.04 19.78 6.19
CA ASN A 391 26.93 20.38 4.88
C ASN A 391 25.75 21.37 4.82
N ILE A 392 25.93 22.49 4.12
CA ILE A 392 24.89 23.50 3.91
C ILE A 392 24.33 23.30 2.51
N LEU A 393 23.01 23.11 2.43
CA LEU A 393 22.30 22.92 1.16
C LEU A 393 21.81 24.27 0.61
N GLU A 394 21.16 25.08 1.47
CA GLU A 394 20.56 26.34 1.07
C GLU A 394 20.58 27.36 2.21
N ILE A 395 20.63 28.65 1.86
CA ILE A 395 20.61 29.76 2.83
C ILE A 395 19.62 30.82 2.37
N HIS A 396 18.67 31.16 3.22
CA HIS A 396 17.72 32.23 3.01
C HIS A 396 17.82 33.31 4.09
N HIS A 397 17.94 34.56 3.69
CA HIS A 397 17.91 35.72 4.60
C HIS A 397 16.54 36.39 4.61
N GLN A 398 15.92 36.51 5.79
CA GLN A 398 14.68 37.26 5.98
C GLN A 398 14.95 38.56 6.77
N ARG A 399 14.94 39.69 6.07
CA ARG A 399 15.17 41.02 6.64
C ARG A 399 13.90 41.82 6.89
N ILE A 400 12.89 41.63 6.04
CA ILE A 400 11.71 42.50 5.99
C ILE A 400 10.52 41.88 6.70
N PHE A 401 10.19 40.63 6.40
CA PHE A 401 9.04 39.91 6.99
C PHE A 401 9.42 39.24 8.30
N THR A 402 9.76 40.03 9.31
CA THR A 402 10.22 39.56 10.63
C THR A 402 9.75 40.51 11.73
N SER A 403 9.52 39.97 12.92
CA SER A 403 9.22 40.74 14.14
C SER A 403 10.47 41.29 14.86
N LEU A 404 11.66 41.05 14.31
CA LEU A 404 12.91 41.48 14.91
C LEU A 404 13.10 43.00 14.76
N PRO A 405 13.91 43.64 15.66
CA PRO A 405 14.35 45.02 15.48
C PRO A 405 15.04 45.20 14.12
N ALA A 406 15.01 46.42 13.58
CA ALA A 406 15.51 46.74 12.21
C ALA A 406 16.96 46.33 11.93
N LYS A 407 17.80 46.11 12.93
CA LYS A 407 19.17 45.58 12.79
C LYS A 407 19.26 44.04 12.97
N GLY A 408 18.13 43.34 13.10
CA GLY A 408 18.08 41.91 13.22
C GLY A 408 17.56 41.27 11.95
N LEU A 409 18.00 40.07 11.64
CA LEU A 409 17.47 39.22 10.58
C LEU A 409 17.36 37.77 11.05
N PHE A 410 16.48 37.00 10.41
CA PHE A 410 16.53 35.55 10.46
C PHE A 410 17.26 35.00 9.24
N THR A 411 18.13 34.05 9.47
CA THR A 411 18.74 33.23 8.42
C THR A 411 18.19 31.83 8.58
N GLU A 412 17.52 31.34 7.55
CA GLU A 412 17.12 29.95 7.45
C GLU A 412 18.20 29.19 6.67
N ILE A 413 18.75 28.14 7.27
CA ILE A 413 19.81 27.34 6.70
C ILE A 413 19.31 25.91 6.59
N GLU A 414 19.18 25.43 5.37
CA GLU A 414 18.99 24.01 5.11
C GLU A 414 20.35 23.32 5.15
N CYS A 415 20.44 22.24 5.93
CA CYS A 415 21.68 21.54 6.14
C CYS A 415 21.48 20.02 6.14
N GLU A 416 22.56 19.32 5.77
CA GLU A 416 22.64 17.87 5.79
C GLU A 416 23.68 17.43 6.84
N ALA A 417 23.23 16.58 7.75
CA ALA A 417 24.04 15.91 8.76
C ALA A 417 24.09 14.40 8.49
N ARG A 418 25.05 13.72 9.08
CA ARG A 418 25.15 12.26 9.01
C ARG A 418 24.01 11.57 9.75
N ASP A 419 23.62 12.11 10.89
CA ASP A 419 22.60 11.60 11.81
C ASP A 419 22.07 12.71 12.73
N ALA A 420 21.00 12.42 13.46
CA ALA A 420 20.38 13.35 14.41
C ALA A 420 21.37 13.82 15.49
N ALA A 421 22.27 12.96 15.99
CA ALA A 421 23.23 13.31 17.03
C ALA A 421 24.22 14.38 16.58
N GLN A 422 24.66 14.34 15.31
CA GLN A 422 25.52 15.38 14.74
C GLN A 422 24.76 16.71 14.59
N LEU A 423 23.48 16.65 14.18
CA LEU A 423 22.62 17.83 14.08
C LEU A 423 22.40 18.47 15.45
N ASP A 424 22.08 17.68 16.46
CA ASP A 424 21.91 18.15 17.84
C ASP A 424 23.18 18.82 18.37
N GLY A 425 24.35 18.22 18.12
CA GLY A 425 25.63 18.80 18.49
C GLY A 425 25.89 20.16 17.80
N LEU A 426 25.52 20.33 16.54
CA LEU A 426 25.59 21.60 15.83
C LEU A 426 24.68 22.65 16.50
N VAL A 427 23.42 22.29 16.79
CA VAL A 427 22.43 23.20 17.42
C VAL A 427 22.93 23.64 18.80
N GLU A 428 23.45 22.73 19.61
CA GLU A 428 24.03 23.05 20.93
C GLU A 428 25.24 23.99 20.82
N ALA A 429 26.14 23.75 19.86
CA ALA A 429 27.30 24.60 19.65
C ALA A 429 26.92 26.01 19.18
N LEU A 430 25.92 26.13 18.34
CA LEU A 430 25.37 27.44 17.94
C LEU A 430 24.76 28.18 19.14
N ARG A 431 23.98 27.50 19.97
CA ARG A 431 23.40 28.06 21.20
C ARG A 431 24.48 28.47 22.21
N ALA A 432 25.52 27.68 22.38
CA ALA A 432 26.66 27.98 23.25
C ALA A 432 27.43 29.25 22.83
N LYS A 433 27.43 29.58 21.51
CA LYS A 433 27.97 30.86 20.99
C LYS A 433 26.98 32.01 21.08
N GLY A 434 25.83 31.84 21.69
CA GLY A 434 24.83 32.90 21.94
C GLY A 434 23.84 33.09 20.78
N TYR A 435 23.79 32.23 19.80
CA TYR A 435 22.78 32.30 18.75
C TYR A 435 21.43 31.76 19.19
N SER A 436 20.36 32.48 18.88
CA SER A 436 19.00 31.93 19.00
C SER A 436 18.75 31.01 17.77
N VAL A 437 18.59 29.70 18.05
CA VAL A 437 18.40 28.68 17.03
C VAL A 437 17.15 27.90 17.30
N GLY A 438 16.26 27.84 16.29
CA GLY A 438 15.09 26.94 16.25
C GLY A 438 15.20 26.03 15.03
N ALA A 439 14.81 24.77 15.17
CA ALA A 439 14.51 23.93 14.00
C ALA A 439 13.14 24.32 13.45
N VAL A 440 13.00 24.29 12.12
CA VAL A 440 11.68 24.32 11.49
C VAL A 440 11.18 22.89 11.53
N GLU A 441 10.12 22.65 12.32
CA GLU A 441 9.53 21.33 12.45
C GLU A 441 8.81 20.93 11.15
N LEU A 442 8.75 19.62 10.89
CA LEU A 442 7.88 19.05 9.86
C LEU A 442 6.47 19.04 10.45
N ASP A 443 5.61 19.93 9.97
CA ASP A 443 4.17 19.97 10.33
C ASP A 443 3.43 18.73 9.80
#